data_209d737c905a32005819e1615b0f1978
#
_entry.id   209d737c905a32005819e1615b0f1978
#
_cell.length_a   1.000
_cell.length_b   1.000
_cell.length_c   1.000
_cell.angle_alpha   90.00
_cell.angle_beta   90.00
_cell.angle_gamma   90.00
#
_symmetry.space_group_name_H-M   'P 1'
#
loop_
_entity.id
_entity.type
_entity.pdbx_description
1 polymer ?
#
loop_
_entity_poly.entity_id
_entity_poly.type
_entity_poly.pdbx_seq_one_letter_code
_entity_poly.pdbx_strand_id
1 'polypeptide(L)'
;PFNPTPDERFIGFKVNQRWRPDQNEDELYENTKNRWRIGKRREAADYALAVSFGIIREVYRIDKTFGENGWESFQVNREGRPLKVKRWGFEGWPESSMQHYVNRTVDHYKQATGQNPAFYINC
;
A
#
# COMPACT_ATOMS: atom_id res chain seq x y z
N PRO A 1 -2.82 13.49 -13.16
CA PRO A 1 -2.55 12.07 -13.02
C PRO A 1 -1.21 11.76 -12.38
N PHE A 2 -1.11 10.58 -11.81
CA PHE A 2 0.12 10.09 -11.19
C PHE A 2 1.10 9.64 -12.27
N ASN A 3 2.23 10.32 -12.38
CA ASN A 3 3.27 10.02 -13.37
C ASN A 3 4.64 9.94 -12.68
N PRO A 4 4.96 8.83 -12.00
CA PRO A 4 6.25 8.67 -11.34
C PRO A 4 7.37 8.44 -12.36
N THR A 5 8.60 8.69 -11.93
CA THR A 5 9.78 8.34 -12.72
C THR A 5 10.00 6.82 -12.69
N PRO A 6 10.67 6.22 -13.70
CA PRO A 6 10.81 4.75 -13.78
C PRO A 6 11.55 4.11 -12.60
N ASP A 7 12.38 4.84 -11.89
CA ASP A 7 13.13 4.34 -10.73
C ASP A 7 12.34 4.42 -9.42
N GLU A 8 11.20 5.07 -9.43
CA GLU A 8 10.29 5.12 -8.27
C GLU A 8 9.35 3.91 -8.31
N ARG A 9 9.49 2.99 -7.35
CA ARG A 9 8.80 1.70 -7.34
C ARG A 9 7.78 1.64 -6.22
N PHE A 10 6.53 1.35 -6.60
CA PHE A 10 5.40 1.43 -5.68
C PHE A 10 4.59 0.15 -5.65
N ILE A 11 4.07 -0.17 -4.45
CA ILE A 11 2.93 -1.05 -4.30
C ILE A 11 1.76 -0.19 -3.84
N GLY A 12 0.64 -0.29 -4.54
CA GLY A 12 -0.57 0.46 -4.19
C GLY A 12 -1.60 -0.43 -3.51
N PHE A 13 -2.29 0.10 -2.52
CA PHE A 13 -3.36 -0.58 -1.81
C PHE A 13 -4.65 0.21 -1.91
N LYS A 14 -5.72 -0.45 -2.37
CA LYS A 14 -7.05 0.16 -2.45
C LYS A 14 -7.71 0.01 -1.08
N VAL A 15 -7.79 1.13 -0.37
CA VAL A 15 -8.34 1.17 0.99
C VAL A 15 -9.77 1.70 1.02
N ASN A 16 -10.50 1.60 -0.09
CA ASN A 16 -11.84 2.19 -0.26
C ASN A 16 -12.79 1.86 0.88
N GLN A 17 -12.82 0.58 1.30
CA GLN A 17 -13.75 0.12 2.33
C GLN A 17 -13.35 0.55 3.73
N ARG A 18 -12.11 0.99 3.91
CA ARG A 18 -11.56 1.40 5.21
C ARG A 18 -11.39 2.90 5.32
N TRP A 19 -11.39 3.59 4.17
CA TRP A 19 -11.12 5.03 4.11
C TRP A 19 -12.36 5.85 4.45
N ARG A 20 -12.15 6.90 5.23
CA ARG A 20 -13.17 7.91 5.57
C ARG A 20 -12.55 9.29 5.45
N PRO A 21 -13.33 10.31 5.01
CA PRO A 21 -12.79 11.67 4.87
C PRO A 21 -12.31 12.30 6.20
N ASP A 22 -12.87 11.87 7.32
CA ASP A 22 -12.57 12.39 8.66
C ASP A 22 -11.44 11.62 9.37
N GLN A 23 -10.88 10.62 8.70
CA GLN A 23 -9.84 9.76 9.25
C GLN A 23 -8.53 10.54 9.36
N ASN A 24 -7.82 10.38 10.50
CA ASN A 24 -6.53 11.03 10.70
C ASN A 24 -5.39 10.22 10.04
N GLU A 25 -4.18 10.78 10.05
CA GLU A 25 -3.00 10.15 9.44
C GLU A 25 -2.69 8.77 10.03
N ASP A 26 -2.83 8.61 11.34
CA ASP A 26 -2.55 7.35 12.03
C ASP A 26 -3.55 6.27 11.61
N GLU A 27 -4.82 6.60 11.51
CA GLU A 27 -5.86 5.67 11.05
C GLU A 27 -5.63 5.24 9.61
N LEU A 28 -5.26 6.18 8.74
CA LEU A 28 -4.96 5.87 7.34
C LEU A 28 -3.75 4.92 7.25
N TYR A 29 -2.71 5.18 8.01
CA TYR A 29 -1.54 4.31 8.06
C TYR A 29 -1.91 2.90 8.54
N GLU A 30 -2.64 2.77 9.63
CA GLU A 30 -3.08 1.49 10.17
C GLU A 30 -3.92 0.70 9.16
N ASN A 31 -4.77 1.39 8.39
CA ASN A 31 -5.61 0.75 7.37
C ASN A 31 -4.82 0.37 6.12
N THR A 32 -3.67 0.99 5.88
CA THR A 32 -2.86 0.74 4.68
C THR A 32 -1.79 -0.32 4.92
N LYS A 33 -1.18 -0.35 6.09
CA LYS A 33 0.02 -1.15 6.33
C LYS A 33 -0.21 -2.66 6.35
N ASN A 34 -1.40 -3.15 6.64
CA ASN A 34 -1.70 -4.58 6.70
C ASN A 34 -3.21 -4.81 6.61
N ARG A 35 -3.72 -5.97 6.38
CA ARG A 35 -3.08 -7.29 6.13
C ARG A 35 -3.47 -7.68 4.72
N TRP A 36 -2.51 -7.86 3.84
CA TRP A 36 -2.78 -8.01 2.41
C TRP A 36 -2.36 -9.40 1.91
N ARG A 37 -3.17 -9.95 1.03
CA ARG A 37 -2.84 -11.20 0.34
C ARG A 37 -2.04 -10.84 -0.91
N ILE A 38 -0.72 -10.88 -0.79
CA ILE A 38 0.21 -10.48 -1.85
C ILE A 38 1.39 -11.45 -1.90
N GLY A 39 2.04 -11.51 -3.05
CA GLY A 39 3.20 -12.37 -3.27
C GLY A 39 4.53 -11.68 -2.99
N LYS A 40 5.61 -12.35 -3.34
CA LYS A 40 6.98 -11.90 -3.07
C LYS A 40 7.38 -10.64 -3.85
N ARG A 41 6.66 -10.30 -4.91
CA ARG A 41 6.87 -9.07 -5.68
C ARG A 41 6.81 -7.81 -4.80
N ARG A 42 6.13 -7.89 -3.64
CA ARG A 42 6.09 -6.80 -2.64
C ARG A 42 7.47 -6.29 -2.25
N GLU A 43 8.48 -7.17 -2.25
CA GLU A 43 9.83 -6.81 -1.81
C GLU A 43 10.55 -5.87 -2.80
N ALA A 44 10.07 -5.78 -4.03
CA ALA A 44 10.64 -4.89 -5.04
C ALA A 44 10.17 -3.43 -4.88
N ALA A 45 9.09 -3.18 -4.15
CA ALA A 45 8.56 -1.84 -3.95
C ALA A 45 9.31 -1.12 -2.84
N ASP A 46 9.60 0.17 -3.07
CA ASP A 46 10.22 1.04 -2.07
C ASP A 46 9.19 1.88 -1.33
N TYR A 47 8.04 2.11 -1.96
CA TYR A 47 6.97 2.96 -1.45
C TYR A 47 5.63 2.24 -1.51
N ALA A 48 4.75 2.57 -0.56
CA ALA A 48 3.38 2.09 -0.55
C ALA A 48 2.42 3.27 -0.75
N LEU A 49 1.43 3.08 -1.63
CA LEU A 49 0.38 4.06 -1.88
C LEU A 49 -0.89 3.64 -1.17
N ALA A 50 -1.48 4.56 -0.42
CA ALA A 50 -2.86 4.42 0.04
C ALA A 50 -3.75 5.04 -1.02
N VAL A 51 -4.59 4.23 -1.67
CA VAL A 51 -5.46 4.69 -2.76
C VAL A 51 -6.92 4.48 -2.40
N SER A 52 -7.72 5.52 -2.55
CA SER A 52 -9.15 5.48 -2.31
C SER A 52 -9.87 6.15 -3.46
N PHE A 53 -10.79 5.41 -4.10
CA PHE A 53 -11.57 5.88 -5.24
C PHE A 53 -10.69 6.47 -6.36
N GLY A 54 -9.59 5.79 -6.67
CA GLY A 54 -8.68 6.18 -7.73
C GLY A 54 -7.74 7.34 -7.42
N ILE A 55 -7.72 7.80 -6.18
CA ILE A 55 -6.92 8.96 -5.75
C ILE A 55 -5.91 8.52 -4.69
N ILE A 56 -4.64 8.94 -4.87
CA ILE A 56 -3.59 8.70 -3.88
C ILE A 56 -3.86 9.56 -2.65
N ARG A 57 -4.03 8.93 -1.50
CA ARG A 57 -4.29 9.62 -0.23
C ARG A 57 -3.03 9.84 0.58
N GLU A 58 -2.04 8.94 0.43
CA GLU A 58 -0.73 9.07 1.08
C GLU A 58 0.29 8.21 0.38
N VAL A 59 1.57 8.56 0.54
CA VAL A 59 2.72 7.78 0.06
C VAL A 59 3.62 7.50 1.25
N TYR A 60 3.84 6.21 1.52
CA TYR A 60 4.68 5.77 2.63
C TYR A 60 6.00 5.22 2.10
N ARG A 61 7.09 5.57 2.79
CA ARG A 61 8.36 4.86 2.62
C ARG A 61 8.26 3.55 3.37
N ILE A 62 8.59 2.43 2.72
CA ILE A 62 8.65 1.14 3.38
C ILE A 62 9.99 1.02 4.12
N ASP A 63 9.92 0.72 5.42
CA ASP A 63 11.11 0.49 6.24
C ASP A 63 11.70 -0.88 5.91
N LYS A 64 12.73 -0.91 5.09
CA LYS A 64 13.36 -2.16 4.63
C LYS A 64 14.10 -2.91 5.74
N THR A 65 14.30 -2.30 6.90
CA THR A 65 14.92 -2.95 8.07
C THR A 65 13.90 -3.74 8.90
N PHE A 66 12.60 -3.50 8.67
CA PHE A 66 11.54 -4.20 9.37
C PHE A 66 11.28 -5.56 8.72
N GLY A 67 11.15 -6.62 9.54
CA GLY A 67 10.79 -7.95 9.07
C GLY A 67 11.66 -8.48 7.95
N GLU A 68 11.04 -9.07 6.93
CA GLU A 68 11.70 -9.54 5.72
C GLU A 68 11.62 -8.46 4.64
N ASN A 69 12.69 -7.67 4.49
CA ASN A 69 12.77 -6.60 3.49
C ASN A 69 11.58 -5.63 3.54
N GLY A 70 11.15 -5.30 4.75
CA GLY A 70 10.06 -4.35 4.99
C GLY A 70 8.72 -4.98 5.30
N TRP A 71 8.62 -6.32 5.31
CA TRP A 71 7.34 -7.02 5.40
C TRP A 71 7.33 -8.10 6.48
N GLU A 72 6.17 -8.24 7.11
CA GLU A 72 5.89 -9.27 8.11
C GLU A 72 4.66 -10.06 7.70
N SER A 73 4.68 -11.38 7.92
CA SER A 73 3.57 -12.24 7.58
C SER A 73 2.62 -12.44 8.75
N PHE A 74 1.33 -12.61 8.44
CA PHE A 74 0.27 -12.94 9.39
C PHE A 74 -0.35 -14.26 8.97
N GLN A 75 -0.45 -15.21 9.90
CA GLN A 75 -1.04 -16.52 9.66
C GLN A 75 -2.43 -16.68 10.29
N VAL A 76 -2.86 -15.67 11.04
CA VAL A 76 -4.19 -15.62 11.64
C VAL A 76 -4.85 -14.30 11.27
N ASN A 77 -6.18 -14.29 11.25
CA ASN A 77 -6.93 -13.06 11.05
C ASN A 77 -6.98 -12.24 12.36
N ARG A 78 -7.66 -11.09 12.32
CA ARG A 78 -7.75 -10.20 13.50
C ARG A 78 -8.46 -10.83 14.68
N GLU A 79 -9.31 -11.84 14.46
CA GLU A 79 -9.99 -12.61 15.50
C GLU A 79 -9.18 -13.82 15.96
N GLY A 80 -7.94 -13.98 15.49
CA GLY A 80 -7.08 -15.09 15.88
C GLY A 80 -7.35 -16.40 15.16
N ARG A 81 -8.18 -16.41 14.12
CA ARG A 81 -8.47 -17.63 13.34
C ARG A 81 -7.41 -17.88 12.27
N PRO A 82 -7.02 -19.15 12.05
CA PRO A 82 -6.02 -19.47 11.03
C PRO A 82 -6.44 -19.02 9.64
N LEU A 83 -5.46 -18.50 8.87
CA LEU A 83 -5.64 -18.15 7.47
C LEU A 83 -5.11 -19.30 6.60
N LYS A 84 -5.80 -19.59 5.49
CA LYS A 84 -5.34 -20.58 4.50
C LYS A 84 -4.13 -20.07 3.73
N VAL A 85 -4.05 -18.76 3.53
CA VAL A 85 -2.96 -18.09 2.82
C VAL A 85 -2.46 -16.97 3.70
N LYS A 86 -1.14 -16.87 3.82
CA LYS A 86 -0.50 -15.79 4.58
C LYS A 86 -0.93 -14.43 4.06
N ARG A 87 -1.09 -13.49 4.98
CA ARG A 87 -1.26 -12.08 4.67
C ARG A 87 -0.04 -11.33 5.13
N TRP A 88 0.20 -10.16 4.53
CA TRP A 88 1.43 -9.42 4.73
C TRP A 88 1.13 -7.98 5.08
N GLY A 89 2.01 -7.41 5.91
CA GLY A 89 1.98 -6.01 6.26
C GLY A 89 3.38 -5.43 6.30
N PHE A 90 3.47 -4.11 6.12
CA PHE A 90 4.74 -3.40 6.20
C PHE A 90 4.75 -2.45 7.40
N GLU A 91 5.91 -1.93 7.73
CA GLU A 91 6.08 -0.74 8.56
C GLU A 91 6.77 0.34 7.73
N GLY A 92 6.47 1.59 8.04
CA GLY A 92 7.05 2.71 7.33
C GLY A 92 6.54 4.04 7.88
N TRP A 93 6.70 5.08 7.09
CA TRP A 93 6.31 6.44 7.48
C TRP A 93 5.92 7.24 6.23
N PRO A 94 5.11 8.31 6.37
CA PRO A 94 4.83 9.20 5.24
C PRO A 94 6.14 9.74 4.68
N GLU A 95 6.31 9.61 3.36
CA GLU A 95 7.55 10.06 2.69
C GLU A 95 7.42 11.50 2.23
N SER A 96 8.17 12.40 2.86
CA SER A 96 8.08 13.83 2.58
C SER A 96 8.44 14.17 1.13
N SER A 97 9.39 13.46 0.55
CA SER A 97 9.83 13.70 -0.84
C SER A 97 8.81 13.26 -1.89
N MET A 98 7.75 12.54 -1.49
CA MET A 98 6.73 11.99 -2.39
C MET A 98 5.36 12.66 -2.21
N GLN A 99 5.26 13.71 -1.40
CA GLN A 99 3.97 14.36 -1.11
C GLN A 99 3.35 15.02 -2.33
N HIS A 100 4.13 15.35 -3.35
CA HIS A 100 3.61 15.90 -4.61
C HIS A 100 2.73 14.89 -5.38
N TYR A 101 2.78 13.59 -5.04
CA TYR A 101 1.91 12.58 -5.63
C TYR A 101 0.57 12.45 -4.91
N VAL A 102 0.44 12.98 -3.71
CA VAL A 102 -0.83 12.95 -2.97
C VAL A 102 -1.88 13.75 -3.75
N ASN A 103 -3.10 13.22 -3.81
CA ASN A 103 -4.23 13.75 -4.57
C ASN A 103 -4.12 13.56 -6.10
N ARG A 104 -3.10 12.84 -6.59
CA ARG A 104 -3.03 12.46 -7.99
C ARG A 104 -3.87 11.20 -8.24
N THR A 105 -4.35 11.04 -9.47
CA THR A 105 -5.19 9.91 -9.86
C THR A 105 -4.36 8.78 -10.45
N VAL A 106 -4.82 7.54 -10.26
CA VAL A 106 -4.19 6.33 -10.79
C VAL A 106 -5.05 5.62 -11.83
N ASP A 107 -6.15 6.21 -12.26
CA ASP A 107 -7.15 5.57 -13.12
C ASP A 107 -6.61 5.19 -14.50
N HIS A 108 -5.54 5.82 -14.96
CA HIS A 108 -4.90 5.52 -16.24
C HIS A 108 -4.04 4.25 -16.20
N TYR A 109 -3.81 3.67 -15.02
CA TYR A 109 -3.11 2.40 -14.89
C TYR A 109 -4.12 1.27 -14.82
N LYS A 110 -4.06 0.30 -15.76
CA LYS A 110 -4.96 -0.87 -15.77
C LYS A 110 -4.90 -1.66 -14.48
N GLN A 111 -3.69 -1.86 -13.93
CA GLN A 111 -3.49 -2.61 -12.70
C GLN A 111 -4.17 -1.96 -11.49
N ALA A 112 -4.38 -0.65 -11.53
CA ALA A 112 -5.04 0.08 -10.45
C ALA A 112 -6.57 0.09 -10.58
N THR A 113 -7.12 -0.23 -11.75
CA THR A 113 -8.57 -0.17 -12.01
C THR A 113 -9.26 -1.53 -11.94
N GLY A 114 -8.50 -2.62 -11.83
CA GLY A 114 -9.06 -3.97 -11.71
C GLY A 114 -9.61 -4.25 -10.32
N GLN A 115 -10.00 -5.51 -10.09
CA GLN A 115 -10.58 -5.93 -8.80
C GLN A 115 -9.53 -6.26 -7.74
N ASN A 116 -8.26 -6.38 -8.12
CA ASN A 116 -7.19 -6.65 -7.17
C ASN A 116 -7.05 -5.49 -6.18
N PRO A 117 -7.04 -5.78 -4.86
CA PRO A 117 -6.87 -4.71 -3.87
C PRO A 117 -5.45 -4.14 -3.85
N ALA A 118 -4.46 -4.88 -4.37
CA ALA A 118 -3.08 -4.41 -4.46
C ALA A 118 -2.60 -4.40 -5.91
N PHE A 119 -1.74 -3.45 -6.25
CA PHE A 119 -1.18 -3.32 -7.59
C PHE A 119 0.22 -2.75 -7.51
N TYR A 120 0.99 -2.90 -8.61
CA TYR A 120 2.38 -2.47 -8.65
C TYR A 120 2.62 -1.44 -9.76
N ILE A 121 3.47 -0.47 -9.47
CA ILE A 121 3.92 0.54 -10.42
C ILE A 121 5.45 0.50 -10.46
N ASN A 122 6.02 0.28 -11.64
CA ASN A 122 7.47 0.26 -11.90
C ASN A 122 8.24 -0.89 -11.22
N CYS A 123 7.54 -1.91 -10.77
CA CYS A 123 8.22 -3.06 -10.18
C CYS A 123 7.47 -4.39 -10.35
#